data_178a14966b77c87487530ae5cbab97e7
#
_entry.id   178a14966b77c87487530ae5cbab97e7
#
_cell.length_a   1.000
_cell.length_b   1.000
_cell.length_c   1.000
_cell.angle_alpha   90.00
_cell.angle_beta   90.00
_cell.angle_gamma   90.00
#
_symmetry.space_group_name_H-M   'P 1'
#
loop_
_entity.id
_entity.type
_entity.pdbx_description
1 polymer ?
#
loop_
_entity_poly.entity_id
_entity_poly.type
_entity_poly.pdbx_seq_one_letter_code
_entity_poly.pdbx_strand_id
1 'polypeptide(L)'
;AGGGARLDPQPGGRVLALVAAFNEAARIGDVVREARAHLPVLVVDDGSSDATAAKAEAAGASVLTQRPNQGKGAALRAGFRWAIERGFDAVVTLDGDGQHDPATIPAFLAARAVAGDALVIGCRDFRRMPRARRVANSLGGRAFSWAVGRDIPDNQSGYRLIDRRLIVALLASHETGFAFEVEMITTCIRGGWPMAWVPIRTIYGGEPSHIRPFAHVASFVRVVLEARRTVRLPLP
;
A
#
# COMPACT_ATOMS: atom_id res chain seq x y z
N ALA A 1 19.17 1.16 28.44
CA ALA A 1 17.84 0.87 28.97
C ALA A 1 16.86 1.85 28.31
N GLY A 2 16.30 1.46 27.15
CA GLY A 2 15.31 2.24 26.41
C GLY A 2 13.93 1.71 26.75
N GLY A 3 13.16 2.44 27.57
CA GLY A 3 11.78 2.16 27.89
C GLY A 3 10.89 2.33 26.66
N GLY A 4 10.62 1.25 25.96
CA GLY A 4 9.57 1.21 24.94
C GLY A 4 8.22 1.39 25.63
N ALA A 5 7.56 2.52 25.43
CA ALA A 5 6.18 2.70 25.86
C ALA A 5 5.34 1.54 25.29
N ARG A 6 4.79 0.71 26.15
CA ARG A 6 3.76 -0.26 25.78
C ARG A 6 2.53 0.56 25.42
N LEU A 7 2.23 0.61 24.14
CA LEU A 7 0.95 1.14 23.69
C LEU A 7 -0.11 0.10 24.11
N ASP A 8 -1.15 0.58 24.79
CA ASP A 8 -2.29 -0.26 25.20
C ASP A 8 -2.91 -0.97 24.00
N PRO A 9 -3.39 -2.23 24.17
CA PRO A 9 -4.00 -2.97 23.08
C PRO A 9 -5.27 -2.22 22.61
N GLN A 10 -5.17 -1.64 21.43
CA GLN A 10 -6.30 -1.01 20.74
C GLN A 10 -7.34 -2.12 20.38
N PRO A 11 -8.65 -1.83 20.48
CA PRO A 11 -9.65 -2.74 19.90
C PRO A 11 -9.37 -2.91 18.41
N GLY A 12 -8.96 -4.12 17.99
CA GLY A 12 -8.53 -4.41 16.62
C GLY A 12 -7.04 -4.75 16.48
N GLY A 13 -6.27 -4.84 17.59
CA GLY A 13 -4.84 -5.19 17.57
C GLY A 13 -3.91 -4.03 17.21
N ARG A 14 -2.60 -4.30 17.24
CA ARG A 14 -1.55 -3.30 16.95
C ARG A 14 -1.43 -3.07 15.44
N VAL A 15 -1.60 -1.84 15.00
CA VAL A 15 -1.49 -1.44 13.59
C VAL A 15 -0.32 -0.51 13.40
N LEU A 16 0.42 -0.66 12.28
CA LEU A 16 1.55 0.16 11.88
C LEU A 16 1.21 0.94 10.61
N ALA A 17 1.58 2.20 10.52
CA ALA A 17 1.64 2.93 9.27
C ALA A 17 3.01 2.66 8.61
N LEU A 18 3.01 2.12 7.39
CA LEU A 18 4.19 1.80 6.61
C LEU A 18 4.28 2.73 5.40
N VAL A 19 5.33 3.52 5.33
CA VAL A 19 5.60 4.44 4.23
C VAL A 19 6.80 3.92 3.44
N ALA A 20 6.58 3.53 2.18
CA ALA A 20 7.67 3.28 1.24
C ALA A 20 8.09 4.60 0.59
N ALA A 21 9.39 4.93 0.64
CA ALA A 21 9.92 6.20 0.17
C ALA A 21 11.20 6.04 -0.65
N PHE A 22 11.33 6.81 -1.72
CA PHE A 22 12.55 6.93 -2.52
C PHE A 22 12.68 8.35 -3.07
N ASN A 23 13.65 9.13 -2.54
CA ASN A 23 13.88 10.53 -2.90
C ASN A 23 12.66 11.44 -2.62
N GLU A 24 12.07 11.31 -1.43
CA GLU A 24 10.88 12.06 -1.00
C GLU A 24 11.19 13.09 0.09
N ALA A 25 12.43 13.59 0.17
CA ALA A 25 12.86 14.53 1.21
C ALA A 25 12.01 15.80 1.30
N ALA A 26 11.31 16.18 0.23
CA ALA A 26 10.45 17.35 0.23
C ALA A 26 9.17 17.17 1.06
N ARG A 27 8.64 15.94 1.16
CA ARG A 27 7.29 15.66 1.70
C ARG A 27 7.26 14.66 2.84
N ILE A 28 8.25 13.78 2.94
CA ILE A 28 8.23 12.67 3.89
C ILE A 28 8.03 13.12 5.34
N GLY A 29 8.60 14.28 5.73
CA GLY A 29 8.46 14.80 7.08
C GLY A 29 7.00 15.15 7.45
N ASP A 30 6.23 15.70 6.51
CA ASP A 30 4.82 16.05 6.72
C ASP A 30 3.99 14.76 6.77
N VAL A 31 4.17 13.85 5.82
CA VAL A 31 3.50 12.55 5.79
C VAL A 31 3.70 11.79 7.11
N VAL A 32 4.92 11.77 7.62
CA VAL A 32 5.22 11.10 8.90
C VAL A 32 4.53 11.79 10.07
N ARG A 33 4.61 13.12 10.18
CA ARG A 33 3.96 13.86 11.30
C ARG A 33 2.47 13.63 11.34
N GLU A 34 1.80 13.70 10.19
CA GLU A 34 0.36 13.48 10.08
C GLU A 34 -0.03 12.03 10.37
N ALA A 35 0.69 11.05 9.82
CA ALA A 35 0.42 9.63 10.07
C ALA A 35 0.63 9.26 11.54
N ARG A 36 1.63 9.86 12.21
CA ARG A 36 1.92 9.65 13.65
C ARG A 36 0.83 10.13 14.58
N ALA A 37 -0.04 11.02 14.14
CA ALA A 37 -1.22 11.39 14.92
C ALA A 37 -2.21 10.20 15.10
N HIS A 38 -2.07 9.16 14.28
CA HIS A 38 -2.99 8.02 14.26
C HIS A 38 -2.32 6.70 14.64
N LEU A 39 -1.10 6.45 14.15
CA LEU A 39 -0.40 5.16 14.27
C LEU A 39 1.11 5.36 14.48
N PRO A 40 1.83 4.39 15.07
CA PRO A 40 3.28 4.34 14.95
C PRO A 40 3.66 4.22 13.47
N VAL A 41 4.75 4.90 13.06
CA VAL A 41 5.17 4.98 11.66
C VAL A 41 6.51 4.30 11.45
N LEU A 42 6.58 3.44 10.43
CA LEU A 42 7.81 2.95 9.83
C LEU A 42 7.96 3.55 8.43
N VAL A 43 9.09 4.16 8.15
CA VAL A 43 9.50 4.52 6.80
C VAL A 43 10.51 3.49 6.31
N VAL A 44 10.27 2.89 5.14
CA VAL A 44 11.28 2.12 4.42
C VAL A 44 11.84 3.00 3.32
N ASP A 45 13.07 3.46 3.53
CA ASP A 45 13.84 4.23 2.56
C ASP A 45 14.54 3.28 1.59
N ASP A 46 14.04 3.21 0.37
CA ASP A 46 14.50 2.30 -0.68
C ASP A 46 15.73 2.87 -1.43
N GLY A 47 16.74 3.27 -0.66
CA GLY A 47 18.02 3.69 -1.21
C GLY A 47 18.06 5.13 -1.71
N SER A 48 17.36 6.05 -1.06
CA SER A 48 17.37 7.47 -1.41
C SER A 48 18.79 8.05 -1.41
N SER A 49 19.03 8.96 -2.34
CA SER A 49 20.26 9.76 -2.43
C SER A 49 20.13 11.14 -1.77
N ASP A 50 18.92 11.53 -1.40
CA ASP A 50 18.60 12.77 -0.71
C ASP A 50 18.44 12.60 0.81
N ALA A 51 17.91 13.62 1.49
CA ALA A 51 17.71 13.62 2.94
C ALA A 51 16.44 12.89 3.41
N THR A 52 15.84 11.98 2.61
CA THR A 52 14.57 11.30 2.93
C THR A 52 14.62 10.59 4.29
N ALA A 53 15.61 9.72 4.52
CA ALA A 53 15.73 8.99 5.77
C ALA A 53 15.87 9.91 6.98
N ALA A 54 16.79 10.89 6.90
CA ALA A 54 17.04 11.83 7.99
C ALA A 54 15.80 12.67 8.35
N LYS A 55 15.03 13.10 7.34
CA LYS A 55 13.79 13.85 7.57
C LYS A 55 12.67 12.98 8.16
N ALA A 56 12.60 11.71 7.77
CA ALA A 56 11.65 10.77 8.35
C ALA A 56 11.96 10.51 9.84
N GLU A 57 13.23 10.31 10.19
CA GLU A 57 13.70 10.15 11.58
C GLU A 57 13.42 11.41 12.41
N ALA A 58 13.76 12.59 11.89
CA ALA A 58 13.51 13.87 12.54
C ALA A 58 12.00 14.13 12.77
N ALA A 59 11.13 13.60 11.90
CA ALA A 59 9.68 13.64 12.09
C ALA A 59 9.16 12.56 13.08
N GLY A 60 10.05 11.65 13.54
CA GLY A 60 9.80 10.67 14.58
C GLY A 60 9.33 9.31 14.08
N ALA A 61 9.56 8.96 12.82
CA ALA A 61 9.38 7.59 12.34
C ALA A 61 10.52 6.69 12.78
N SER A 62 10.24 5.38 12.88
CA SER A 62 11.29 4.38 12.72
C SER A 62 11.70 4.35 11.26
N VAL A 63 12.99 4.19 10.96
CA VAL A 63 13.46 4.13 9.56
C VAL A 63 14.21 2.83 9.32
N LEU A 64 13.89 2.18 8.19
CA LEU A 64 14.61 1.03 7.66
C LEU A 64 15.16 1.41 6.28
N THR A 65 16.48 1.46 6.14
CA THR A 65 17.13 1.79 4.86
C THR A 65 17.54 0.54 4.12
N GLN A 66 17.19 0.44 2.83
CA GLN A 66 17.66 -0.57 1.89
C GLN A 66 18.69 0.05 0.93
N ARG A 67 19.71 -0.69 0.55
CA ARG A 67 20.69 -0.27 -0.46
C ARG A 67 21.19 -1.49 -1.24
N PRO A 68 21.22 -1.44 -2.57
CA PRO A 68 20.71 -0.37 -3.45
C PRO A 68 19.17 -0.33 -3.44
N ASN A 69 18.56 0.57 -4.24
CA ASN A 69 17.13 0.59 -4.51
C ASN A 69 16.67 -0.77 -5.06
N GLN A 70 15.63 -1.35 -4.45
CA GLN A 70 15.11 -2.67 -4.79
C GLN A 70 13.66 -2.63 -5.31
N GLY A 71 13.07 -1.44 -5.35
CA GLY A 71 11.72 -1.19 -5.79
C GLY A 71 10.66 -1.28 -4.69
N LYS A 72 9.52 -0.62 -4.93
CA LYS A 72 8.43 -0.43 -3.95
C LYS A 72 7.96 -1.74 -3.34
N GLY A 73 7.78 -2.80 -4.13
CA GLY A 73 7.34 -4.11 -3.62
C GLY A 73 8.35 -4.73 -2.64
N ALA A 74 9.65 -4.57 -2.90
CA ALA A 74 10.70 -5.01 -1.99
C ALA A 74 10.70 -4.20 -0.68
N ALA A 75 10.52 -2.87 -0.78
CA ALA A 75 10.41 -2.00 0.38
C ALA A 75 9.19 -2.36 1.24
N LEU A 76 8.04 -2.58 0.64
CA LEU A 76 6.84 -3.02 1.36
C LEU A 76 7.05 -4.36 2.06
N ARG A 77 7.66 -5.38 1.40
CA ARG A 77 7.97 -6.66 2.04
C ARG A 77 8.94 -6.53 3.21
N ALA A 78 9.95 -5.67 3.09
CA ALA A 78 10.86 -5.40 4.19
C ALA A 78 10.12 -4.79 5.40
N GLY A 79 9.23 -3.83 5.15
CA GLY A 79 8.36 -3.26 6.16
C GLY A 79 7.38 -4.26 6.76
N PHE A 80 6.81 -5.15 5.96
CA PHE A 80 5.95 -6.24 6.44
C PHE A 80 6.68 -7.20 7.37
N ARG A 81 7.90 -7.62 6.99
CA ARG A 81 8.74 -8.48 7.83
C ARG A 81 9.05 -7.80 9.15
N TRP A 82 9.45 -6.53 9.11
CA TRP A 82 9.71 -5.73 10.30
C TRP A 82 8.49 -5.63 11.23
N ALA A 83 7.28 -5.45 10.66
CA ALA A 83 6.03 -5.37 11.40
C ALA A 83 5.66 -6.71 12.07
N ILE A 84 5.79 -7.83 11.35
CA ILE A 84 5.52 -9.18 11.87
C ILE A 84 6.44 -9.52 13.03
N GLU A 85 7.74 -9.26 12.90
CA GLU A 85 8.76 -9.50 13.93
C GLU A 85 8.49 -8.71 15.22
N ARG A 86 7.83 -7.55 15.10
CA ARG A 86 7.48 -6.69 16.24
C ARG A 86 6.05 -6.85 16.75
N GLY A 87 5.35 -7.88 16.27
CA GLY A 87 4.03 -8.25 16.78
C GLY A 87 2.91 -7.29 16.37
N PHE A 88 3.01 -6.65 15.20
CA PHE A 88 1.89 -5.93 14.62
C PHE A 88 0.89 -6.88 13.96
N ASP A 89 -0.40 -6.56 14.10
CA ASP A 89 -1.51 -7.38 13.59
C ASP A 89 -2.00 -6.91 12.23
N ALA A 90 -1.68 -5.69 11.85
CA ALA A 90 -1.96 -5.13 10.53
C ALA A 90 -1.01 -3.98 10.20
N VAL A 91 -0.97 -3.64 8.92
CA VAL A 91 -0.20 -2.53 8.38
C VAL A 91 -1.09 -1.67 7.49
N VAL A 92 -1.03 -0.35 7.65
CA VAL A 92 -1.58 0.62 6.71
C VAL A 92 -0.45 1.14 5.85
N THR A 93 -0.49 0.90 4.53
CA THR A 93 0.54 1.39 3.60
C THR A 93 0.18 2.76 3.05
N LEU A 94 1.17 3.66 2.98
CA LEU A 94 1.09 4.99 2.37
C LEU A 94 2.31 5.22 1.47
N ASP A 95 2.17 6.11 0.49
CA ASP A 95 3.29 6.57 -0.32
C ASP A 95 3.95 7.81 0.32
N GLY A 96 5.25 7.96 0.14
CA GLY A 96 6.03 9.07 0.71
C GLY A 96 5.84 10.41 0.00
N ASP A 97 5.16 10.40 -1.16
CA ASP A 97 4.93 11.55 -2.04
C ASP A 97 3.81 12.51 -1.58
N GLY A 98 3.12 12.18 -0.48
CA GLY A 98 2.04 12.99 0.09
C GLY A 98 0.74 12.97 -0.71
N GLN A 99 0.56 12.05 -1.66
CA GLN A 99 -0.71 11.92 -2.41
C GLN A 99 -1.81 11.22 -1.60
N HIS A 100 -1.44 10.49 -0.55
CA HIS A 100 -2.36 9.84 0.39
C HIS A 100 -2.55 10.71 1.63
N ASP A 101 -3.80 11.07 1.93
CA ASP A 101 -4.17 11.85 3.11
C ASP A 101 -4.17 10.98 4.38
N PRO A 102 -3.21 11.15 5.32
CA PRO A 102 -3.15 10.34 6.54
C PRO A 102 -4.37 10.50 7.44
N ALA A 103 -5.13 11.59 7.32
CA ALA A 103 -6.39 11.78 8.06
C ALA A 103 -7.46 10.72 7.70
N THR A 104 -7.26 9.96 6.63
CA THR A 104 -8.13 8.84 6.25
C THR A 104 -7.82 7.55 7.04
N ILE A 105 -6.68 7.44 7.74
CA ILE A 105 -6.30 6.23 8.52
C ILE A 105 -7.44 5.73 9.43
N PRO A 106 -8.14 6.57 10.20
CA PRO A 106 -9.25 6.11 11.06
C PRO A 106 -10.34 5.38 10.29
N ALA A 107 -10.63 5.76 9.04
CA ALA A 107 -11.64 5.08 8.22
C ALA A 107 -11.21 3.66 7.82
N PHE A 108 -9.91 3.44 7.55
CA PHE A 108 -9.36 2.09 7.31
C PHE A 108 -9.47 1.21 8.56
N LEU A 109 -9.15 1.77 9.75
CA LEU A 109 -9.27 1.04 11.01
C LEU A 109 -10.72 0.67 11.31
N ALA A 110 -11.66 1.59 11.07
CA ALA A 110 -13.09 1.35 11.26
C ALA A 110 -13.61 0.25 10.30
N ALA A 111 -13.25 0.31 9.01
CA ALA A 111 -13.62 -0.70 8.04
C ALA A 111 -13.16 -2.09 8.47
N ARG A 112 -11.89 -2.24 8.90
CA ARG A 112 -11.35 -3.50 9.41
C ARG A 112 -12.11 -4.02 10.63
N ALA A 113 -12.48 -3.15 11.56
CA ALA A 113 -13.16 -3.53 12.80
C ALA A 113 -14.57 -4.09 12.55
N VAL A 114 -15.27 -3.60 11.51
CA VAL A 114 -16.65 -4.04 11.18
C VAL A 114 -16.67 -5.40 10.51
N ALA A 115 -15.77 -5.68 9.59
CA ALA A 115 -15.88 -6.87 8.73
C ALA A 115 -14.78 -7.92 8.95
N GLY A 116 -13.79 -7.65 9.81
CA GLY A 116 -12.62 -8.53 9.99
C GLY A 116 -11.82 -8.70 8.71
N ASP A 117 -11.78 -7.65 7.88
CA ASP A 117 -11.23 -7.67 6.54
C ASP A 117 -9.72 -7.90 6.55
N ALA A 118 -9.28 -8.81 5.68
CA ALA A 118 -7.87 -9.06 5.46
C ALA A 118 -7.20 -7.96 4.63
N LEU A 119 -7.98 -7.29 3.76
CA LEU A 119 -7.52 -6.23 2.88
C LEU A 119 -8.57 -5.13 2.77
N VAL A 120 -8.19 -3.91 3.19
CA VAL A 120 -9.00 -2.71 2.95
C VAL A 120 -8.24 -1.83 1.96
N ILE A 121 -8.87 -1.41 0.87
CA ILE A 121 -8.24 -0.63 -0.20
C ILE A 121 -8.88 0.75 -0.28
N GLY A 122 -8.05 1.79 -0.34
CA GLY A 122 -8.48 3.13 -0.62
C GLY A 122 -8.96 3.26 -2.07
N CYS A 123 -10.23 3.61 -2.26
CA CYS A 123 -10.84 3.78 -3.58
C CYS A 123 -10.88 5.25 -3.97
N ARG A 124 -10.21 5.60 -5.07
CA ARG A 124 -10.14 6.97 -5.57
C ARG A 124 -11.42 7.34 -6.31
N ASP A 125 -11.86 8.60 -6.17
CA ASP A 125 -12.95 9.12 -6.98
C ASP A 125 -12.46 9.48 -8.39
N PHE A 126 -12.64 8.55 -9.33
CA PHE A 126 -12.26 8.74 -10.73
C PHE A 126 -13.04 9.85 -11.45
N ARG A 127 -14.16 10.32 -10.89
CA ARG A 127 -14.95 11.42 -11.50
C ARG A 127 -14.18 12.74 -11.51
N ARG A 128 -13.26 12.91 -10.56
CA ARG A 128 -12.39 14.09 -10.43
C ARG A 128 -11.14 14.04 -11.31
N MET A 129 -10.90 12.93 -12.02
CA MET A 129 -9.76 12.78 -12.91
C MET A 129 -10.02 13.37 -14.31
N PRO A 130 -8.97 13.81 -15.03
CA PRO A 130 -9.07 14.16 -16.45
C PRO A 130 -9.71 13.03 -17.26
N ARG A 131 -10.56 13.38 -18.24
CA ARG A 131 -11.39 12.41 -18.98
C ARG A 131 -10.61 11.23 -19.55
N ALA A 132 -9.46 11.48 -20.19
CA ALA A 132 -8.62 10.41 -20.78
C ALA A 132 -8.13 9.42 -19.72
N ARG A 133 -7.65 9.93 -18.57
CA ARG A 133 -7.15 9.10 -17.44
C ARG A 133 -8.29 8.32 -16.80
N ARG A 134 -9.48 8.92 -16.67
CA ARG A 134 -10.69 8.26 -16.16
C ARG A 134 -11.09 7.08 -17.03
N VAL A 135 -11.14 7.25 -18.37
CA VAL A 135 -11.49 6.18 -19.31
C VAL A 135 -10.49 5.04 -19.22
N ALA A 136 -9.20 5.34 -19.25
CA ALA A 136 -8.14 4.33 -19.16
C ALA A 136 -8.22 3.52 -17.83
N ASN A 137 -8.38 4.20 -16.70
CA ASN A 137 -8.52 3.55 -15.39
C ASN A 137 -9.80 2.71 -15.28
N SER A 138 -10.93 3.20 -15.83
CA SER A 138 -12.20 2.46 -15.83
C SER A 138 -12.14 1.20 -16.69
N LEU A 139 -11.52 1.27 -17.87
CA LEU A 139 -11.31 0.09 -18.73
C LEU A 139 -10.36 -0.93 -18.07
N GLY A 140 -9.25 -0.44 -17.51
CA GLY A 140 -8.31 -1.27 -16.78
C GLY A 140 -8.95 -1.95 -15.56
N GLY A 141 -9.71 -1.23 -14.77
CA GLY A 141 -10.45 -1.77 -13.62
C GLY A 141 -11.44 -2.86 -14.02
N ARG A 142 -12.23 -2.63 -15.11
CA ARG A 142 -13.17 -3.64 -15.63
C ARG A 142 -12.46 -4.89 -16.14
N ALA A 143 -11.36 -4.73 -16.88
CA ALA A 143 -10.57 -5.86 -17.38
C ALA A 143 -9.99 -6.68 -16.21
N PHE A 144 -9.50 -6.01 -15.18
CA PHE A 144 -8.99 -6.67 -13.98
C PHE A 144 -10.11 -7.38 -13.21
N SER A 145 -11.25 -6.71 -12.96
CA SER A 145 -12.43 -7.30 -12.30
C SER A 145 -12.92 -8.56 -13.03
N TRP A 146 -12.97 -8.51 -14.38
CA TRP A 146 -13.29 -9.69 -15.18
C TRP A 146 -12.24 -10.81 -15.01
N ALA A 147 -10.97 -10.48 -14.96
CA ALA A 147 -9.90 -11.46 -14.81
C ALA A 147 -9.98 -12.20 -13.48
N VAL A 148 -10.26 -11.48 -12.39
CA VAL A 148 -10.34 -12.07 -11.04
C VAL A 148 -11.74 -12.58 -10.66
N GLY A 149 -12.75 -12.35 -11.52
CA GLY A 149 -14.13 -12.79 -11.30
C GLY A 149 -14.86 -12.07 -10.15
N ARG A 150 -14.38 -10.89 -9.76
CA ARG A 150 -14.91 -10.09 -8.65
C ARG A 150 -14.80 -8.61 -8.98
N ASP A 151 -15.79 -7.81 -8.55
CA ASP A 151 -15.71 -6.36 -8.74
C ASP A 151 -14.62 -5.75 -7.86
N ILE A 152 -13.67 -5.07 -8.53
CA ILE A 152 -12.51 -4.40 -7.92
C ILE A 152 -12.54 -2.93 -8.36
N PRO A 153 -13.12 -2.04 -7.55
CA PRO A 153 -13.28 -0.63 -7.90
C PRO A 153 -11.97 0.11 -8.19
N ASP A 154 -10.90 -0.18 -7.44
CA ASP A 154 -9.57 0.39 -7.64
C ASP A 154 -8.47 -0.61 -7.31
N ASN A 155 -7.81 -1.14 -8.33
CA ASN A 155 -6.71 -2.10 -8.18
C ASN A 155 -5.32 -1.45 -8.10
N GLN A 156 -5.24 -0.12 -8.28
CA GLN A 156 -3.97 0.61 -8.39
C GLN A 156 -3.63 1.48 -7.19
N SER A 157 -4.56 1.63 -6.24
CA SER A 157 -4.30 2.41 -5.04
C SER A 157 -3.26 1.72 -4.16
N GLY A 158 -2.22 2.43 -3.78
CA GLY A 158 -1.20 1.99 -2.81
C GLY A 158 -1.62 2.21 -1.36
N TYR A 159 -2.72 2.94 -1.11
CA TYR A 159 -3.24 3.19 0.23
C TYR A 159 -4.10 2.02 0.66
N ARG A 160 -3.58 1.15 1.52
CA ARG A 160 -4.20 -0.12 1.91
C ARG A 160 -4.00 -0.42 3.38
N LEU A 161 -4.97 -1.07 4.00
CA LEU A 161 -4.77 -1.79 5.25
C LEU A 161 -4.70 -3.28 4.94
N ILE A 162 -3.66 -3.94 5.44
CA ILE A 162 -3.36 -5.35 5.21
C ILE A 162 -3.23 -6.04 6.56
N ASP A 163 -4.00 -7.09 6.82
CA ASP A 163 -3.92 -7.84 8.06
C ASP A 163 -2.72 -8.81 8.08
N ARG A 164 -2.41 -9.32 9.26
CA ARG A 164 -1.29 -10.24 9.49
C ARG A 164 -1.36 -11.50 8.62
N ARG A 165 -2.55 -12.06 8.36
CA ARG A 165 -2.72 -13.29 7.55
C ARG A 165 -2.25 -13.05 6.13
N LEU A 166 -2.73 -11.97 5.54
CA LEU A 166 -2.35 -11.60 4.18
C LEU A 166 -0.87 -11.20 4.10
N ILE A 167 -0.37 -10.43 5.09
CA ILE A 167 1.05 -10.09 5.16
C ILE A 167 1.93 -11.34 5.13
N VAL A 168 1.64 -12.35 5.96
CA VAL A 168 2.42 -13.59 6.02
C VAL A 168 2.41 -14.31 4.67
N ALA A 169 1.26 -14.39 4.00
CA ALA A 169 1.18 -14.99 2.66
C ALA A 169 2.00 -14.22 1.61
N LEU A 170 2.11 -12.89 1.74
CA LEU A 170 2.86 -12.04 0.82
C LEU A 170 4.38 -12.04 1.07
N LEU A 171 4.86 -12.51 2.22
CA LEU A 171 6.30 -12.57 2.48
C LEU A 171 7.06 -13.53 1.57
N ALA A 172 6.37 -14.52 0.99
CA ALA A 172 6.93 -15.46 0.01
C ALA A 172 7.00 -14.89 -1.42
N SER A 173 6.41 -13.70 -1.66
CA SER A 173 6.43 -13.06 -2.96
C SER A 173 7.84 -12.63 -3.40
N HIS A 174 8.08 -12.66 -4.71
CA HIS A 174 9.29 -12.14 -5.34
C HIS A 174 9.04 -10.86 -6.15
N GLU A 175 7.78 -10.38 -6.21
CA GLU A 175 7.43 -9.18 -6.95
C GLU A 175 8.05 -7.92 -6.32
N THR A 176 8.73 -7.12 -7.13
CA THR A 176 9.44 -5.93 -6.65
C THR A 176 8.80 -4.60 -7.05
N GLY A 177 7.88 -4.64 -8.02
CA GLY A 177 7.27 -3.45 -8.62
C GLY A 177 5.77 -3.33 -8.31
N PHE A 178 5.07 -2.65 -9.22
CA PHE A 178 3.62 -2.43 -9.19
C PHE A 178 2.78 -3.73 -9.18
N ALA A 179 3.31 -4.83 -9.73
CA ALA A 179 2.64 -6.13 -9.71
C ALA A 179 2.39 -6.63 -8.26
N PHE A 180 3.16 -6.17 -7.28
CA PHE A 180 2.97 -6.51 -5.88
C PHE A 180 1.62 -6.04 -5.32
N GLU A 181 1.14 -4.86 -5.74
CA GLU A 181 -0.18 -4.37 -5.33
C GLU A 181 -1.33 -5.21 -5.91
N VAL A 182 -1.14 -5.72 -7.12
CA VAL A 182 -2.08 -6.67 -7.75
C VAL A 182 -2.02 -8.03 -7.04
N GLU A 183 -0.84 -8.49 -6.67
CA GLU A 183 -0.64 -9.74 -5.94
C GLU A 183 -1.34 -9.72 -4.57
N MET A 184 -1.37 -8.61 -3.87
CA MET A 184 -2.14 -8.48 -2.62
C MET A 184 -3.62 -8.83 -2.83
N ILE A 185 -4.22 -8.34 -3.92
CA ILE A 185 -5.63 -8.60 -4.25
C ILE A 185 -5.83 -10.08 -4.62
N THR A 186 -5.00 -10.61 -5.52
CA THR A 186 -5.13 -12.01 -5.97
C THR A 186 -4.89 -13.00 -4.84
N THR A 187 -3.93 -12.73 -3.96
CA THR A 187 -3.65 -13.55 -2.76
C THR A 187 -4.83 -13.51 -1.78
N CYS A 188 -5.42 -12.34 -1.55
CA CYS A 188 -6.60 -12.19 -0.71
C CYS A 188 -7.80 -12.98 -1.27
N ILE A 189 -8.03 -12.93 -2.60
CA ILE A 189 -9.08 -13.70 -3.28
C ILE A 189 -8.84 -15.20 -3.16
N ARG A 190 -7.62 -15.68 -3.39
CA ARG A 190 -7.21 -17.09 -3.29
C ARG A 190 -7.41 -17.64 -1.88
N GLY A 191 -7.15 -16.81 -0.87
CA GLY A 191 -7.37 -17.15 0.54
C GLY A 191 -8.85 -17.16 0.94
N GLY A 192 -9.76 -16.74 0.06
CA GLY A 192 -11.18 -16.58 0.40
C GLY A 192 -11.42 -15.51 1.48
N TRP A 193 -10.46 -14.60 1.65
CA TRP A 193 -10.52 -13.59 2.69
C TRP A 193 -11.34 -12.37 2.27
N PRO A 194 -12.05 -11.73 3.22
CA PRO A 194 -12.87 -10.57 2.91
C PRO A 194 -12.01 -9.35 2.53
N MET A 195 -12.58 -8.50 1.68
CA MET A 195 -12.02 -7.21 1.27
C MET A 195 -13.06 -6.10 1.42
N ALA A 196 -12.60 -4.92 1.83
CA ALA A 196 -13.42 -3.71 1.91
C ALA A 196 -12.78 -2.53 1.15
N TRP A 197 -13.55 -1.47 0.98
CA TRP A 197 -13.18 -0.27 0.23
C TRP A 197 -13.47 0.96 1.07
N VAL A 198 -12.50 1.88 1.13
CA VAL A 198 -12.63 3.16 1.81
C VAL A 198 -12.48 4.27 0.76
N PRO A 199 -13.47 5.17 0.60
CA PRO A 199 -13.30 6.32 -0.28
C PRO A 199 -12.13 7.19 0.17
N ILE A 200 -11.21 7.50 -0.74
CA ILE A 200 -10.07 8.37 -0.46
C ILE A 200 -10.03 9.58 -1.38
N ARG A 201 -9.48 10.67 -0.87
CA ARG A 201 -9.10 11.82 -1.69
C ARG A 201 -7.69 11.60 -2.22
N THR A 202 -7.46 11.88 -3.51
CA THR A 202 -6.12 11.94 -4.09
C THR A 202 -5.68 13.39 -4.09
N ILE A 203 -4.57 13.68 -3.44
CA ILE A 203 -3.94 14.99 -3.47
C ILE A 203 -3.05 15.03 -4.71
N TYR A 204 -3.49 15.76 -5.74
CA TYR A 204 -2.69 15.94 -6.95
C TYR A 204 -1.64 17.04 -6.70
N GLY A 205 -0.42 16.68 -6.35
CA GLY A 205 0.73 17.58 -6.44
C GLY A 205 1.13 17.67 -7.92
N GLY A 206 1.20 18.86 -8.50
CA GLY A 206 1.38 19.14 -9.93
C GLY A 206 2.60 18.53 -10.64
N GLU A 207 2.96 17.32 -10.36
CA GLU A 207 4.07 16.60 -10.98
C GLU A 207 3.70 16.08 -12.37
N PRO A 208 4.59 16.26 -13.38
CA PRO A 208 4.38 15.70 -14.71
C PRO A 208 4.39 14.16 -14.63
N SER A 209 3.32 13.55 -15.15
CA SER A 209 3.22 12.10 -15.25
C SER A 209 4.22 11.56 -16.28
N HIS A 210 5.23 10.81 -15.85
CA HIS A 210 6.20 10.11 -16.72
C HIS A 210 5.65 8.82 -17.34
N ILE A 211 4.35 8.75 -17.63
CA ILE A 211 3.69 7.56 -18.18
C ILE A 211 4.08 7.42 -19.66
N ARG A 212 4.77 6.35 -20.02
CA ARG A 212 4.96 5.89 -21.40
C ARG A 212 3.78 5.00 -21.79
N PRO A 213 2.78 5.49 -22.58
CA PRO A 213 1.47 4.84 -22.68
C PRO A 213 1.53 3.39 -23.23
N PHE A 214 2.33 3.12 -24.25
CA PHE A 214 2.35 1.79 -24.90
C PHE A 214 3.05 0.71 -24.06
N ALA A 215 4.15 1.02 -23.39
CA ALA A 215 4.84 0.05 -22.51
C ALA A 215 3.98 -0.32 -21.30
N HIS A 216 3.20 0.63 -20.79
CA HIS A 216 2.28 0.39 -19.68
C HIS A 216 1.09 -0.50 -20.08
N VAL A 217 0.54 -0.38 -21.30
CA VAL A 217 -0.56 -1.22 -21.77
C VAL A 217 -0.13 -2.68 -21.85
N ALA A 218 1.03 -2.98 -22.47
CA ALA A 218 1.54 -4.35 -22.59
C ALA A 218 1.82 -4.99 -21.21
N SER A 219 2.43 -4.20 -20.30
CA SER A 219 2.66 -4.62 -18.92
C SER A 219 1.35 -4.89 -18.19
N PHE A 220 0.36 -4.01 -18.35
CA PHE A 220 -0.95 -4.16 -17.73
C PHE A 220 -1.70 -5.42 -18.23
N VAL A 221 -1.70 -5.68 -19.56
CA VAL A 221 -2.31 -6.90 -20.13
C VAL A 221 -1.66 -8.15 -19.54
N ARG A 222 -0.33 -8.18 -19.44
CA ARG A 222 0.38 -9.29 -18.80
C ARG A 222 -0.09 -9.50 -17.36
N VAL A 223 -0.15 -8.43 -16.55
CA VAL A 223 -0.61 -8.47 -15.16
C VAL A 223 -2.05 -8.99 -15.06
N VAL A 224 -2.95 -8.56 -15.94
CA VAL A 224 -4.35 -9.03 -15.97
C VAL A 224 -4.45 -10.52 -16.31
N LEU A 225 -3.68 -10.99 -17.30
CA LEU A 225 -3.68 -12.42 -17.69
C LEU A 225 -3.05 -13.28 -16.58
N GLU A 226 -2.01 -12.80 -15.93
CA GLU A 226 -1.37 -13.46 -14.81
C GLU A 226 -2.31 -13.54 -13.61
N ALA A 227 -2.97 -12.46 -13.25
CA ALA A 227 -3.99 -12.42 -12.20
C ALA A 227 -5.10 -13.45 -12.46
N ARG A 228 -5.57 -13.58 -13.75
CA ARG A 228 -6.57 -14.56 -14.13
C ARG A 228 -6.11 -16.02 -13.97
N ARG A 229 -4.83 -16.28 -14.19
CA ARG A 229 -4.24 -17.62 -13.99
C ARG A 229 -4.07 -17.89 -12.49
N THR A 230 -3.48 -16.92 -11.78
CA THR A 230 -3.10 -17.05 -10.38
C THR A 230 -4.32 -17.19 -9.45
N VAL A 231 -5.39 -16.45 -9.69
CA VAL A 231 -6.59 -16.46 -8.83
C VAL A 231 -7.29 -17.83 -8.79
N ARG A 232 -7.02 -18.70 -9.77
CA ARG A 232 -7.59 -20.07 -9.86
C ARG A 232 -6.74 -21.14 -9.16
N LEU A 233 -5.54 -20.78 -8.73
CA LEU A 233 -4.64 -21.68 -8.04
C LEU A 233 -4.89 -21.61 -6.52
N PRO A 234 -4.77 -22.72 -5.77
CA PRO A 234 -4.82 -22.67 -4.30
C PRO A 234 -3.65 -21.82 -3.77
N LEU A 235 -3.78 -21.33 -2.52
CA LEU A 235 -2.64 -20.76 -1.80
C LEU A 235 -1.57 -21.84 -1.61
N PRO A 236 -0.28 -21.49 -1.69
CA PRO A 236 0.82 -22.42 -1.43
C PRO A 236 0.83 -22.90 0.02
#